data_bd17c86805129e4f4283e424171766d7
#
_entry.id   bd17c86805129e4f4283e424171766d7
#
_cell.length_a   1.000
_cell.length_b   1.000
_cell.length_c   1.000
_cell.angle_alpha   90.00
_cell.angle_beta   90.00
_cell.angle_gamma   90.00
#
_symmetry.space_group_name_H-M   'P 1'
#
loop_
_entity.id
_entity.type
_entity.pdbx_description
1 polymer ?
#
loop_
_entity_poly.entity_id
_entity_poly.type
_entity_poly.pdbx_seq_one_letter_code
_entity_poly.pdbx_strand_id
1 'polypeptide(L)'
;KDGPWGGGNLFAINLKEYLEKNNHKVVNNLFDEDIDLILITEPRRTSESSAFTHIDVQNYIKYINKDVLVVHRINECNERKNTKYVNKYLIEANKTADFTVFVSRWLKNLYLEQGIGVKENHVIYAGANKTIFNNKGFHNWDKKEKLKIVTHHWGANWNKGFDIYNQLDELLDDTFW
;
A
#
# COMPACT_ATOMS: atom_id res chain seq x y z
N LYS A 1 -2.97 -1.62 -13.68
CA LYS A 1 -2.64 -0.74 -14.83
C LYS A 1 -1.16 -0.87 -15.13
N ASP A 2 -0.80 -0.97 -16.41
CA ASP A 2 0.60 -0.92 -16.85
C ASP A 2 1.14 0.51 -16.76
N GLY A 3 2.45 0.65 -16.47
CA GLY A 3 3.11 1.94 -16.38
C GLY A 3 3.57 2.35 -14.97
N PRO A 4 4.06 3.58 -14.80
CA PRO A 4 4.68 4.06 -13.55
C PRO A 4 3.63 4.48 -12.52
N TRP A 5 2.75 3.58 -12.14
CA TRP A 5 1.77 3.80 -11.07
C TRP A 5 2.39 3.51 -9.70
N GLY A 6 1.91 4.19 -8.67
CA GLY A 6 2.44 4.10 -7.32
C GLY A 6 2.41 2.71 -6.69
N GLY A 7 2.99 2.59 -5.49
CA GLY A 7 3.20 1.32 -4.78
C GLY A 7 1.96 0.46 -4.56
N GLY A 8 0.76 1.05 -4.53
CA GLY A 8 -0.49 0.31 -4.42
C GLY A 8 -0.78 -0.57 -5.64
N ASN A 9 -0.55 -0.04 -6.84
CA ASN A 9 -0.73 -0.79 -8.07
C ASN A 9 0.32 -1.91 -8.21
N LEU A 10 1.58 -1.61 -7.90
CA LEU A 10 2.66 -2.60 -7.93
C LEU A 10 2.42 -3.73 -6.91
N PHE A 11 1.91 -3.40 -5.73
CA PHE A 11 1.48 -4.40 -4.75
C PHE A 11 0.42 -5.35 -5.34
N ALA A 12 -0.62 -4.82 -5.99
CA ALA A 12 -1.68 -5.63 -6.57
C ALA A 12 -1.17 -6.55 -7.68
N ILE A 13 -0.29 -6.06 -8.56
CA ILE A 13 0.35 -6.84 -9.62
C ILE A 13 1.17 -8.00 -9.02
N ASN A 14 2.08 -7.69 -8.10
CA ASN A 14 2.95 -8.71 -7.49
C ASN A 14 2.14 -9.76 -6.69
N LEU A 15 1.09 -9.32 -5.99
CA LEU A 15 0.21 -10.25 -5.26
C LEU A 15 -0.54 -11.17 -6.22
N LYS A 16 -1.09 -10.62 -7.29
CA LYS A 16 -1.76 -11.41 -8.33
C LYS A 16 -0.83 -12.47 -8.91
N GLU A 17 0.36 -12.08 -9.36
CA GLU A 17 1.35 -13.00 -9.91
C GLU A 17 1.73 -14.11 -8.91
N TYR A 18 1.90 -13.76 -7.63
CA TYR A 18 2.21 -14.73 -6.59
C TYR A 18 1.07 -15.73 -6.38
N LEU A 19 -0.17 -15.25 -6.30
CA LEU A 19 -1.33 -16.10 -6.08
C LEU A 19 -1.59 -17.02 -7.28
N GLU A 20 -1.49 -16.51 -8.51
CA GLU A 20 -1.66 -17.31 -9.72
C GLU A 20 -0.58 -18.41 -9.85
N LYS A 21 0.67 -18.13 -9.46
CA LYS A 21 1.74 -19.14 -9.36
C LYS A 21 1.47 -20.23 -8.32
N ASN A 22 0.61 -19.93 -7.34
CA ASN A 22 0.18 -20.87 -6.31
C ASN A 22 -1.22 -21.46 -6.57
N ASN A 23 -1.65 -21.45 -7.83
CA ASN A 23 -2.91 -22.05 -8.30
C ASN A 23 -4.19 -21.38 -7.77
N HIS A 24 -4.15 -20.10 -7.43
CA HIS A 24 -5.33 -19.31 -7.12
C HIS A 24 -5.80 -18.56 -8.38
N LYS A 25 -7.11 -18.49 -8.59
CA LYS A 25 -7.72 -17.60 -9.59
C LYS A 25 -7.82 -16.20 -9.02
N VAL A 26 -7.30 -15.19 -9.73
CA VAL A 26 -7.36 -13.79 -9.29
C VAL A 26 -8.11 -12.94 -10.30
N VAL A 27 -9.17 -12.29 -9.86
CA VAL A 27 -9.99 -11.37 -10.66
C VAL A 27 -9.91 -9.95 -10.05
N ASN A 28 -10.21 -8.95 -10.85
CA ASN A 28 -10.19 -7.53 -10.43
C ASN A 28 -11.58 -6.88 -10.44
N ASN A 29 -12.60 -7.70 -10.40
CA ASN A 29 -14.01 -7.29 -10.36
C ASN A 29 -14.81 -8.24 -9.45
N LEU A 30 -16.12 -7.99 -9.30
CA LEU A 30 -17.03 -8.78 -8.47
C LEU A 30 -18.10 -9.48 -9.32
N PHE A 31 -17.75 -9.96 -10.53
CA PHE A 31 -18.72 -10.59 -11.43
C PHE A 31 -18.86 -12.10 -11.21
N ASP A 32 -17.84 -12.75 -10.67
CA ASP A 32 -17.90 -14.17 -10.35
C ASP A 32 -18.72 -14.39 -9.08
N GLU A 33 -19.60 -15.38 -9.09
CA GLU A 33 -20.50 -15.68 -7.95
C GLU A 33 -19.81 -16.52 -6.85
N ASP A 34 -18.64 -17.09 -7.16
CA ASP A 34 -17.89 -18.04 -6.33
C ASP A 34 -16.60 -17.46 -5.76
N ILE A 35 -16.55 -16.16 -5.51
CA ILE A 35 -15.38 -15.52 -4.91
C ILE A 35 -15.26 -15.96 -3.43
N ASP A 36 -14.13 -16.58 -3.09
CA ASP A 36 -13.84 -17.02 -1.70
C ASP A 36 -13.34 -15.85 -0.83
N LEU A 37 -12.57 -14.92 -1.41
CA LEU A 37 -11.95 -13.83 -0.68
C LEU A 37 -11.92 -12.54 -1.51
N ILE A 38 -12.37 -11.45 -0.90
CA ILE A 38 -12.29 -10.09 -1.45
C ILE A 38 -11.23 -9.29 -0.69
N LEU A 39 -10.24 -8.74 -1.41
CA LEU A 39 -9.23 -7.85 -0.85
C LEU A 39 -9.54 -6.39 -1.21
N ILE A 40 -9.99 -5.60 -0.24
CA ILE A 40 -10.19 -4.16 -0.38
C ILE A 40 -8.84 -3.46 -0.17
N THR A 41 -8.36 -2.74 -1.18
CA THR A 41 -7.12 -1.95 -1.10
C THR A 41 -7.33 -0.45 -1.28
N GLU A 42 -8.29 -0.07 -2.12
CA GLU A 42 -8.65 1.32 -2.41
C GLU A 42 -10.18 1.42 -2.59
N PRO A 43 -10.93 1.64 -1.50
CA PRO A 43 -12.39 1.66 -1.56
C PRO A 43 -12.99 2.97 -2.08
N ARG A 44 -12.18 4.00 -2.37
CA ARG A 44 -12.66 5.33 -2.76
C ARG A 44 -13.07 5.37 -4.23
N ARG A 45 -14.34 5.61 -4.50
CA ARG A 45 -14.89 5.69 -5.86
C ARG A 45 -14.20 6.76 -6.74
N THR A 46 -13.68 7.81 -6.13
CA THR A 46 -12.98 8.90 -6.83
C THR A 46 -11.54 8.56 -7.20
N SER A 47 -11.01 7.43 -6.73
CA SER A 47 -9.66 6.98 -7.05
C SER A 47 -9.66 6.17 -8.35
N GLU A 48 -8.82 6.53 -9.29
CA GLU A 48 -8.63 5.79 -10.54
C GLU A 48 -8.07 4.36 -10.33
N SER A 49 -7.49 4.09 -9.17
CA SER A 49 -6.99 2.76 -8.79
C SER A 49 -8.02 1.90 -8.07
N SER A 50 -9.24 2.41 -7.84
CA SER A 50 -10.33 1.63 -7.26
C SER A 50 -10.97 0.75 -8.32
N ALA A 51 -10.98 -0.56 -8.09
CA ALA A 51 -11.70 -1.51 -8.94
C ALA A 51 -13.17 -1.64 -8.50
N PHE A 52 -13.41 -1.58 -7.20
CA PHE A 52 -14.73 -1.62 -6.56
C PHE A 52 -14.66 -0.93 -5.20
N THR A 53 -15.80 -0.49 -4.71
CA THR A 53 -15.93 0.18 -3.41
C THR A 53 -16.38 -0.81 -2.32
N HIS A 54 -16.32 -0.38 -1.07
CA HIS A 54 -16.89 -1.18 0.03
C HIS A 54 -18.43 -1.35 -0.09
N ILE A 55 -19.13 -0.42 -0.76
CA ILE A 55 -20.56 -0.56 -1.02
C ILE A 55 -20.82 -1.68 -2.04
N ASP A 56 -19.98 -1.79 -3.07
CA ASP A 56 -20.09 -2.89 -4.04
C ASP A 56 -19.85 -4.24 -3.35
N VAL A 57 -18.90 -4.30 -2.41
CA VAL A 57 -18.64 -5.50 -1.59
C VAL A 57 -19.82 -5.82 -0.68
N GLN A 58 -20.45 -4.83 -0.04
CA GLN A 58 -21.66 -5.03 0.75
C GLN A 58 -22.81 -5.61 -0.08
N ASN A 59 -22.98 -5.10 -1.31
CA ASN A 59 -23.99 -5.64 -2.22
C ASN A 59 -23.65 -7.07 -2.65
N TYR A 60 -22.38 -7.37 -2.90
CA TYR A 60 -21.93 -8.72 -3.21
C TYR A 60 -22.25 -9.71 -2.07
N ILE A 61 -21.89 -9.36 -0.84
CA ILE A 61 -22.22 -10.17 0.36
C ILE A 61 -23.73 -10.39 0.50
N LYS A 62 -24.50 -9.33 0.29
CA LYS A 62 -25.94 -9.38 0.52
C LYS A 62 -26.71 -10.19 -0.53
N TYR A 63 -26.30 -10.12 -1.80
CA TYR A 63 -27.10 -10.60 -2.91
C TYR A 63 -26.47 -11.77 -3.67
N ILE A 64 -25.16 -12.03 -3.51
CA ILE A 64 -24.43 -13.01 -4.29
C ILE A 64 -23.82 -14.10 -3.42
N ASN A 65 -22.83 -13.76 -2.59
CA ASN A 65 -22.17 -14.75 -1.72
C ASN A 65 -21.98 -14.20 -0.31
N LYS A 66 -22.82 -14.67 0.62
CA LYS A 66 -22.80 -14.25 2.03
C LYS A 66 -21.61 -14.80 2.82
N ASP A 67 -20.96 -15.85 2.32
CA ASP A 67 -19.89 -16.57 3.00
C ASP A 67 -18.49 -16.12 2.52
N VAL A 68 -18.41 -15.12 1.62
CA VAL A 68 -17.16 -14.54 1.15
C VAL A 68 -16.39 -13.85 2.29
N LEU A 69 -15.10 -14.15 2.42
CA LEU A 69 -14.22 -13.46 3.36
C LEU A 69 -13.77 -12.11 2.81
N VAL A 70 -13.77 -11.09 3.65
CA VAL A 70 -13.36 -9.74 3.27
C VAL A 70 -12.15 -9.28 4.08
N VAL A 71 -11.07 -8.98 3.39
CA VAL A 71 -9.85 -8.41 3.96
C VAL A 71 -9.70 -6.97 3.52
N HIS A 72 -9.52 -6.04 4.45
CA HIS A 72 -9.21 -4.64 4.15
C HIS A 72 -7.75 -4.33 4.43
N ARG A 73 -6.98 -4.03 3.38
CA ARG A 73 -5.60 -3.60 3.50
C ARG A 73 -5.52 -2.08 3.55
N ILE A 74 -5.08 -1.55 4.68
CA ILE A 74 -4.96 -0.11 4.92
C ILE A 74 -3.51 0.32 4.76
N ASN A 75 -3.27 1.23 3.82
CA ASN A 75 -1.95 1.77 3.47
C ASN A 75 -1.92 3.29 3.35
N GLU A 76 -2.99 3.97 3.73
CA GLU A 76 -3.15 5.41 3.59
C GLU A 76 -3.75 6.02 4.86
N CYS A 77 -3.52 7.32 5.08
CA CYS A 77 -4.14 8.11 6.14
C CYS A 77 -4.07 9.62 5.83
N ASN A 78 -4.83 10.40 6.57
CA ASN A 78 -4.85 11.86 6.47
C ASN A 78 -3.48 12.48 6.75
N GLU A 79 -2.79 11.98 7.76
CA GLU A 79 -1.55 12.53 8.30
C GLU A 79 -0.41 12.48 7.28
N ARG A 80 -0.43 11.49 6.39
CA ARG A 80 0.58 11.35 5.34
C ARG A 80 0.43 12.32 4.18
N LYS A 81 -0.79 12.78 3.91
CA LYS A 81 -1.10 13.61 2.73
C LYS A 81 -1.76 14.92 3.08
N ASN A 82 -1.86 15.25 4.37
CA ASN A 82 -2.56 16.43 4.86
C ASN A 82 -4.01 16.54 4.32
N THR A 83 -4.73 15.42 4.32
CA THR A 83 -6.15 15.34 3.96
C THR A 83 -7.00 15.32 5.22
N LYS A 84 -8.33 15.49 5.09
CA LYS A 84 -9.25 15.53 6.25
C LYS A 84 -10.37 14.48 6.18
N TYR A 85 -10.41 13.66 5.14
CA TYR A 85 -11.53 12.75 4.87
C TYR A 85 -11.13 11.29 4.73
N VAL A 86 -9.85 11.00 4.49
CA VAL A 86 -9.36 9.64 4.18
C VAL A 86 -9.60 8.71 5.36
N ASN A 87 -9.21 9.10 6.57
CA ASN A 87 -9.36 8.24 7.74
C ASN A 87 -10.83 7.86 7.98
N LYS A 88 -11.73 8.86 7.98
CA LYS A 88 -13.16 8.62 8.17
C LYS A 88 -13.73 7.67 7.11
N TYR A 89 -13.31 7.84 5.86
CA TYR A 89 -13.77 7.00 4.76
C TYR A 89 -13.26 5.55 4.91
N LEU A 90 -11.98 5.36 5.26
CA LEU A 90 -11.40 4.05 5.46
C LEU A 90 -11.98 3.34 6.71
N ILE A 91 -12.30 4.09 7.77
CA ILE A 91 -13.02 3.57 8.94
C ILE A 91 -14.39 3.02 8.53
N GLU A 92 -15.14 3.77 7.74
CA GLU A 92 -16.44 3.33 7.26
C GLU A 92 -16.33 2.09 6.36
N ALA A 93 -15.41 2.11 5.40
CA ALA A 93 -15.15 0.96 4.54
C ALA A 93 -14.71 -0.29 5.32
N ASN A 94 -13.98 -0.11 6.42
CA ASN A 94 -13.50 -1.21 7.25
C ASN A 94 -14.61 -1.99 7.96
N LYS A 95 -15.77 -1.39 8.17
CA LYS A 95 -16.92 -2.09 8.77
C LYS A 95 -17.37 -3.30 7.95
N THR A 96 -17.09 -3.31 6.65
CA THR A 96 -17.39 -4.41 5.74
C THR A 96 -16.39 -5.57 5.86
N ALA A 97 -15.21 -5.33 6.40
CA ALA A 97 -14.14 -6.32 6.44
C ALA A 97 -14.25 -7.27 7.63
N ASP A 98 -13.86 -8.52 7.46
CA ASP A 98 -13.66 -9.52 8.50
C ASP A 98 -12.28 -9.38 9.14
N PHE A 99 -11.28 -9.11 8.33
CA PHE A 99 -9.88 -8.94 8.74
C PHE A 99 -9.32 -7.62 8.24
N THR A 100 -8.43 -7.02 9.05
CA THR A 100 -7.72 -5.79 8.68
C THR A 100 -6.23 -6.02 8.62
N VAL A 101 -5.60 -5.59 7.54
CA VAL A 101 -4.14 -5.62 7.36
C VAL A 101 -3.61 -4.20 7.28
N PHE A 102 -2.72 -3.83 8.19
CA PHE A 102 -2.01 -2.57 8.18
C PHE A 102 -0.60 -2.74 7.62
N VAL A 103 -0.11 -1.76 6.85
CA VAL A 103 1.23 -1.82 6.26
C VAL A 103 2.34 -1.35 7.21
N SER A 104 1.99 -0.89 8.41
CA SER A 104 2.94 -0.54 9.47
C SER A 104 2.29 -0.53 10.85
N ARG A 105 3.12 -0.70 11.91
CA ARG A 105 2.66 -0.58 13.30
C ARG A 105 2.15 0.83 13.62
N TRP A 106 2.83 1.86 13.09
CA TRP A 106 2.40 3.23 13.28
C TRP A 106 0.98 3.44 12.72
N LEU A 107 0.71 2.98 11.51
CA LEU A 107 -0.60 3.11 10.88
C LEU A 107 -1.68 2.31 11.63
N LYS A 108 -1.35 1.12 12.12
CA LYS A 108 -2.23 0.33 12.98
C LYS A 108 -2.61 1.11 14.24
N ASN A 109 -1.63 1.64 14.98
CA ASN A 109 -1.89 2.38 16.21
C ASN A 109 -2.75 3.62 15.96
N LEU A 110 -2.44 4.40 14.92
CA LEU A 110 -3.24 5.54 14.49
C LEU A 110 -4.72 5.21 14.29
N TYR A 111 -5.01 4.11 13.62
CA TYR A 111 -6.39 3.71 13.34
C TYR A 111 -7.08 3.04 14.52
N LEU A 112 -6.37 2.33 15.37
CA LEU A 112 -6.94 1.78 16.61
C LEU A 112 -7.43 2.91 17.54
N GLU A 113 -6.68 4.00 17.66
CA GLU A 113 -7.07 5.21 18.40
C GLU A 113 -8.33 5.88 17.80
N GLN A 114 -8.58 5.70 16.52
CA GLN A 114 -9.72 6.24 15.79
C GLN A 114 -10.90 5.26 15.64
N GLY A 115 -10.82 4.10 16.30
CA GLY A 115 -11.91 3.12 16.36
C GLY A 115 -11.96 2.09 15.23
N ILE A 116 -10.92 1.97 14.40
CA ILE A 116 -10.75 0.79 13.54
C ILE A 116 -10.14 -0.35 14.37
N GLY A 117 -10.55 -1.57 14.09
CA GLY A 117 -9.83 -2.75 14.55
C GLY A 117 -10.46 -3.46 15.72
N VAL A 118 -11.78 -3.33 15.88
CA VAL A 118 -12.56 -4.18 16.78
C VAL A 118 -12.52 -5.66 16.35
N LYS A 119 -12.30 -5.89 15.05
CA LYS A 119 -12.10 -7.21 14.44
C LYS A 119 -10.62 -7.58 14.37
N GLU A 120 -10.32 -8.80 14.01
CA GLU A 120 -8.96 -9.31 13.89
C GLU A 120 -8.12 -8.46 12.94
N ASN A 121 -6.93 -8.06 13.39
CA ASN A 121 -6.07 -7.16 12.63
C ASN A 121 -4.58 -7.52 12.77
N HIS A 122 -3.86 -7.40 11.67
CA HIS A 122 -2.44 -7.74 11.56
C HIS A 122 -1.62 -6.61 10.92
N VAL A 123 -0.32 -6.64 11.16
CA VAL A 123 0.65 -5.79 10.44
C VAL A 123 1.44 -6.66 9.48
N ILE A 124 1.30 -6.37 8.18
CA ILE A 124 2.09 -7.00 7.13
C ILE A 124 2.82 -5.90 6.38
N TYR A 125 4.13 -5.82 6.58
CA TYR A 125 4.96 -4.82 5.92
C TYR A 125 5.01 -5.05 4.41
N ALA A 126 5.10 -3.95 3.64
CA ALA A 126 5.39 -4.06 2.23
C ALA A 126 6.83 -4.56 2.03
N GLY A 127 6.99 -5.57 1.20
CA GLY A 127 8.29 -6.12 0.82
C GLY A 127 8.74 -5.63 -0.54
N ALA A 128 10.03 -5.79 -0.84
CA ALA A 128 10.60 -5.56 -2.15
C ALA A 128 10.67 -6.86 -2.96
N ASN A 129 10.52 -6.75 -4.27
CA ASN A 129 10.71 -7.89 -5.17
C ASN A 129 12.19 -8.29 -5.22
N LYS A 130 12.53 -9.46 -4.69
CA LYS A 130 13.91 -9.97 -4.58
C LYS A 130 14.61 -10.18 -5.92
N THR A 131 13.87 -10.34 -7.01
CA THR A 131 14.47 -10.47 -8.34
C THR A 131 15.02 -9.16 -8.87
N ILE A 132 14.45 -8.03 -8.42
CA ILE A 132 14.84 -6.67 -8.79
C ILE A 132 15.75 -6.08 -7.72
N PHE A 133 15.33 -6.14 -6.45
CA PHE A 133 16.04 -5.56 -5.31
C PHE A 133 16.83 -6.67 -4.60
N ASN A 134 18.08 -6.81 -4.96
CA ASN A 134 18.99 -7.81 -4.42
C ASN A 134 20.41 -7.23 -4.29
N ASN A 135 21.30 -7.96 -3.66
CA ASN A 135 22.68 -7.55 -3.44
C ASN A 135 23.68 -8.07 -4.49
N LYS A 136 23.21 -8.53 -5.65
CA LYS A 136 24.09 -8.97 -6.73
C LYS A 136 24.91 -7.78 -7.25
N GLY A 137 26.22 -7.93 -7.26
CA GLY A 137 27.14 -6.85 -7.68
C GLY A 137 27.35 -5.76 -6.63
N PHE A 138 26.81 -5.92 -5.40
CA PHE A 138 27.07 -4.99 -4.33
C PHE A 138 28.53 -5.09 -3.86
N HIS A 139 29.20 -3.95 -3.81
CA HIS A 139 30.52 -3.80 -3.22
C HIS A 139 30.45 -2.73 -2.12
N ASN A 140 31.11 -2.99 -1.01
CA ASN A 140 31.22 -2.00 0.04
C ASN A 140 32.05 -0.82 -0.49
N TRP A 141 31.66 0.40 -0.09
CA TRP A 141 32.46 1.57 -0.35
C TRP A 141 33.86 1.43 0.31
N ASP A 142 34.89 1.54 -0.49
CA ASP A 142 36.28 1.32 -0.08
C ASP A 142 36.95 2.57 0.51
N LYS A 143 36.23 3.69 0.59
CA LYS A 143 36.68 5.00 1.07
C LYS A 143 37.74 5.67 0.21
N LYS A 144 38.02 5.18 -0.99
CA LYS A 144 38.97 5.78 -1.93
C LYS A 144 38.35 6.76 -2.90
N GLU A 145 37.12 6.47 -3.30
CA GLU A 145 36.32 7.33 -4.16
C GLU A 145 35.34 8.18 -3.34
N LYS A 146 34.85 9.26 -3.95
CA LYS A 146 33.75 10.06 -3.36
C LYS A 146 32.55 9.18 -3.07
N LEU A 147 31.94 9.37 -1.90
CA LEU A 147 30.70 8.67 -1.56
C LEU A 147 29.55 9.19 -2.42
N LYS A 148 28.94 8.31 -3.19
CA LYS A 148 27.78 8.63 -4.00
C LYS A 148 26.51 8.49 -3.17
N ILE A 149 25.80 9.60 -2.95
CA ILE A 149 24.54 9.63 -2.21
C ILE A 149 23.42 9.85 -3.23
N VAL A 150 22.48 8.92 -3.27
CA VAL A 150 21.31 9.00 -4.17
C VAL A 150 20.04 8.96 -3.34
N THR A 151 19.15 9.92 -3.60
CA THR A 151 17.78 9.90 -3.10
C THR A 151 16.80 9.79 -4.26
N HIS A 152 15.70 9.09 -4.07
CA HIS A 152 14.68 8.95 -5.11
C HIS A 152 13.28 9.00 -4.53
N HIS A 153 12.42 9.83 -5.14
CA HIS A 153 11.01 9.92 -4.84
C HIS A 153 10.17 9.93 -6.11
N TRP A 154 9.14 9.13 -6.10
CA TRP A 154 8.19 9.10 -7.21
C TRP A 154 7.26 10.33 -7.24
N GLY A 155 7.00 10.99 -6.14
CA GLY A 155 6.05 12.11 -6.06
C GLY A 155 6.65 13.36 -5.44
N ALA A 156 6.23 14.53 -5.92
CA ALA A 156 6.66 15.86 -5.46
C ALA A 156 5.89 16.34 -4.21
N ASN A 157 5.72 15.49 -3.20
CA ASN A 157 5.11 15.88 -1.94
C ASN A 157 6.20 16.32 -0.95
N TRP A 158 6.07 17.51 -0.37
CA TRP A 158 7.02 18.07 0.58
C TRP A 158 7.33 17.16 1.76
N ASN A 159 6.34 16.40 2.25
CA ASN A 159 6.50 15.41 3.33
C ASN A 159 7.44 14.23 2.97
N LYS A 160 8.05 14.24 1.78
CA LYS A 160 9.08 13.28 1.37
C LYS A 160 10.49 13.68 1.80
N GLY A 161 10.62 14.74 2.60
CA GLY A 161 11.91 15.18 3.15
C GLY A 161 12.69 16.10 2.21
N PHE A 162 12.03 16.83 1.31
CA PHE A 162 12.70 17.77 0.43
C PHE A 162 13.42 18.90 1.17
N ASP A 163 12.93 19.29 2.34
CA ASP A 163 13.59 20.20 3.27
C ASP A 163 14.94 19.65 3.75
N ILE A 164 15.01 18.37 4.07
CA ILE A 164 16.25 17.68 4.46
C ILE A 164 17.23 17.60 3.27
N TYR A 165 16.72 17.35 2.06
CA TYR A 165 17.59 17.28 0.88
C TYR A 165 18.19 18.63 0.54
N ASN A 166 17.43 19.72 0.67
CA ASN A 166 17.97 21.07 0.51
C ASN A 166 19.07 21.36 1.54
N GLN A 167 18.86 21.00 2.81
CA GLN A 167 19.90 21.14 3.84
C GLN A 167 21.15 20.31 3.54
N LEU A 168 20.97 19.07 3.03
CA LEU A 168 22.10 18.24 2.65
C LEU A 168 22.88 18.84 1.47
N ASP A 169 22.18 19.41 0.47
CA ASP A 169 22.81 20.06 -0.67
C ASP A 169 23.64 21.29 -0.26
N GLU A 170 23.18 22.04 0.76
CA GLU A 170 23.91 23.17 1.33
C GLU A 170 25.10 22.75 2.21
N LEU A 171 25.02 21.60 2.88
CA LEU A 171 26.02 21.13 3.84
C LEU A 171 27.09 20.23 3.21
N LEU A 172 26.75 19.53 2.14
CA LEU A 172 27.67 18.62 1.45
C LEU A 172 28.56 19.43 0.51
N ASP A 173 29.86 19.28 0.71
CA ASP A 173 30.87 19.90 -0.14
C ASP A 173 31.30 18.97 -1.30
N ASP A 174 32.34 19.35 -2.02
CA ASP A 174 32.89 18.60 -3.17
C ASP A 174 33.48 17.22 -2.82
N THR A 175 33.45 16.79 -1.55
CA THR A 175 33.87 15.45 -1.11
C THR A 175 32.75 14.41 -1.29
N PHE A 176 31.53 14.85 -1.59
CA PHE A 176 30.35 14.02 -1.86
C PHE A 176 29.82 14.22 -3.30
N TRP A 177 29.00 13.29 -3.74
CA TRP A 177 28.27 13.34 -5.02
C TRP A 177 26.78 13.20 -4.76
#